data_e1171c7d760a0174fb9fe12e3b0e9d76
#
_entry.id   e1171c7d760a0174fb9fe12e3b0e9d76
#
_cell.length_a   1.000
_cell.length_b   1.000
_cell.length_c   1.000
_cell.angle_alpha   90.00
_cell.angle_beta   90.00
_cell.angle_gamma   90.00
#
_symmetry.space_group_name_H-M   'P 1'
#
loop_
_entity.id
_entity.type
_entity.pdbx_description
1 polymer ?
#
loop_
_entity_poly.entity_id
_entity_poly.type
_entity_poly.pdbx_seq_one_letter_code
_entity_poly.pdbx_strand_id
1 'polypeptide(L)'
;MTAPPSSSSSPSIGALLGSRAGHLAMAVLVVELLAGMQVYLNQTVLPLLATEMGARNTYGLVTAAAQVPAFLTMPLGGAMLTRWRPARLMTALTVLLVVGAVVGALAPNVGVYVLGEILRGLAAGALATATMGVMVAGLPDAWRRLCLAAGSGMWVVAALAGPVYASGVSASWGWRWALVAYLPVLIAARAVMATQIRDLSLDEETGRDEAVPWLPALAMAAGVALIGALRASNPWFWPGVAIGTALVLWSCSRVLPAGTLRLVPGRRAGIATLLWVCAFFLTLDFLVAPSAHDVLGMTPTQTGWALTAGGVGWSVVAIACGARPAREPEAYRRRTTLAAVFFVVGATLMVITVLGRPHW
;
A
#
# COMPACT_ATOMS: atom_id res chain seq x y z
N MET A 1 -26.65 -47.45 -15.80
CA MET A 1 -26.03 -47.20 -14.48
C MET A 1 -24.63 -46.66 -14.74
N THR A 2 -24.49 -45.35 -14.80
CA THR A 2 -23.20 -44.66 -14.90
C THR A 2 -22.67 -44.39 -13.49
N ALA A 3 -21.48 -44.86 -13.20
CA ALA A 3 -20.81 -44.67 -11.91
C ALA A 3 -20.68 -43.16 -11.59
N PRO A 4 -20.85 -42.74 -10.32
CA PRO A 4 -20.64 -41.37 -9.94
C PRO A 4 -19.16 -41.00 -10.11
N PRO A 5 -18.83 -39.74 -10.48
CA PRO A 5 -17.46 -39.32 -10.62
C PRO A 5 -16.76 -39.42 -9.27
N SER A 6 -15.58 -40.05 -9.30
CA SER A 6 -14.70 -40.23 -8.16
C SER A 6 -14.47 -38.90 -7.44
N SER A 7 -14.70 -38.87 -6.13
CA SER A 7 -14.35 -37.80 -5.23
C SER A 7 -12.90 -37.41 -5.44
N SER A 8 -12.67 -36.25 -6.07
CA SER A 8 -11.35 -35.64 -6.15
C SER A 8 -10.90 -35.34 -4.69
N SER A 9 -10.02 -36.17 -4.20
CA SER A 9 -9.33 -35.92 -2.93
C SER A 9 -8.73 -34.50 -2.99
N SER A 10 -9.14 -33.64 -2.07
CA SER A 10 -8.54 -32.32 -1.94
C SER A 10 -7.02 -32.51 -1.74
N PRO A 11 -6.19 -31.87 -2.58
CA PRO A 11 -4.76 -32.05 -2.50
C PRO A 11 -4.26 -31.67 -1.10
N SER A 12 -3.34 -32.44 -0.55
CA SER A 12 -2.72 -32.14 0.76
C SER A 12 -2.06 -30.77 0.74
N ILE A 13 -2.07 -30.06 1.85
CA ILE A 13 -1.44 -28.71 1.97
C ILE A 13 0.03 -28.76 1.50
N GLY A 14 0.76 -29.84 1.78
CA GLY A 14 2.13 -30.02 1.31
C GLY A 14 2.25 -30.13 -0.21
N ALA A 15 1.34 -30.84 -0.88
CA ALA A 15 1.31 -30.95 -2.35
C ALA A 15 0.90 -29.61 -2.99
N LEU A 16 0.03 -28.86 -2.35
CA LEU A 16 -0.36 -27.50 -2.78
C LEU A 16 0.82 -26.52 -2.68
N LEU A 17 1.54 -26.51 -1.55
CA LEU A 17 2.72 -25.66 -1.34
C LEU A 17 3.88 -25.99 -2.27
N GLY A 18 4.06 -27.26 -2.65
CA GLY A 18 5.08 -27.69 -3.62
C GLY A 18 4.73 -27.39 -5.08
N SER A 19 3.51 -26.87 -5.36
CA SER A 19 3.10 -26.53 -6.72
C SER A 19 3.67 -25.19 -7.18
N ARG A 20 3.75 -24.98 -8.50
CA ARG A 20 4.11 -23.67 -9.11
C ARG A 20 3.23 -22.53 -8.58
N ALA A 21 1.93 -22.76 -8.49
CA ALA A 21 0.97 -21.80 -7.95
C ALA A 21 1.22 -21.54 -6.46
N GLY A 22 1.59 -22.56 -5.68
CA GLY A 22 1.94 -22.42 -4.27
C GLY A 22 3.19 -21.57 -4.06
N HIS A 23 4.25 -21.80 -4.82
CA HIS A 23 5.46 -20.98 -4.76
C HIS A 23 5.19 -19.52 -5.15
N LEU A 24 4.40 -19.28 -6.21
CA LEU A 24 4.00 -17.93 -6.60
C LEU A 24 3.17 -17.26 -5.49
N ALA A 25 2.21 -17.97 -4.92
CA ALA A 25 1.36 -17.47 -3.85
C ALA A 25 2.18 -17.08 -2.61
N MET A 26 3.11 -17.95 -2.18
CA MET A 26 4.00 -17.66 -1.05
C MET A 26 4.90 -16.47 -1.33
N ALA A 27 5.47 -16.37 -2.53
CA ALA A 27 6.31 -15.24 -2.92
C ALA A 27 5.52 -13.93 -2.92
N VAL A 28 4.28 -13.92 -3.41
CA VAL A 28 3.38 -12.76 -3.34
C VAL A 28 3.12 -12.35 -1.89
N LEU A 29 2.79 -13.30 -1.01
CA LEU A 29 2.51 -13.00 0.40
C LEU A 29 3.73 -12.44 1.13
N VAL A 30 4.93 -12.97 0.88
CA VAL A 30 6.17 -12.42 1.45
C VAL A 30 6.42 -11.01 0.94
N VAL A 31 6.20 -10.75 -0.34
CA VAL A 31 6.33 -9.41 -0.93
C VAL A 31 5.32 -8.44 -0.31
N GLU A 32 4.06 -8.84 -0.12
CA GLU A 32 3.04 -8.03 0.55
C GLU A 32 3.41 -7.72 2.00
N LEU A 33 3.91 -8.71 2.74
CA LEU A 33 4.42 -8.52 4.10
C LEU A 33 5.53 -7.46 4.13
N LEU A 34 6.54 -7.61 3.25
CA LEU A 34 7.65 -6.68 3.21
C LEU A 34 7.24 -5.28 2.73
N ALA A 35 6.28 -5.19 1.82
CA ALA A 35 5.72 -3.91 1.39
C ALA A 35 5.02 -3.18 2.54
N GLY A 36 4.20 -3.89 3.32
CA GLY A 36 3.59 -3.36 4.54
C GLY A 36 4.62 -2.95 5.59
N MET A 37 5.64 -3.80 5.84
CA MET A 37 6.73 -3.47 6.77
C MET A 37 7.48 -2.20 6.39
N GLN A 38 7.69 -1.92 5.10
CA GLN A 38 8.37 -0.71 4.63
C GLN A 38 7.63 0.57 5.03
N VAL A 39 6.29 0.55 5.08
CA VAL A 39 5.51 1.70 5.52
C VAL A 39 5.84 2.05 6.97
N TYR A 40 5.81 1.08 7.85
CA TYR A 40 6.12 1.26 9.29
C TYR A 40 7.60 1.54 9.53
N LEU A 41 8.50 0.94 8.73
CA LEU A 41 9.93 1.20 8.77
C LEU A 41 10.23 2.67 8.46
N ASN A 42 9.64 3.22 7.41
CA ASN A 42 9.85 4.62 7.04
C ASN A 42 9.37 5.56 8.16
N GLN A 43 8.22 5.29 8.77
CA GLN A 43 7.71 6.07 9.91
C GLN A 43 8.64 6.02 11.13
N THR A 44 9.23 4.86 11.40
CA THR A 44 10.14 4.65 12.54
C THR A 44 11.52 5.29 12.32
N VAL A 45 12.04 5.18 11.09
CA VAL A 45 13.39 5.69 10.72
C VAL A 45 13.40 7.21 10.54
N LEU A 46 12.30 7.80 10.11
CA LEU A 46 12.22 9.23 9.79
C LEU A 46 12.65 10.16 10.92
N PRO A 47 12.27 9.99 12.20
CA PRO A 47 12.76 10.81 13.31
C PRO A 47 14.26 10.65 13.55
N LEU A 48 14.80 9.43 13.42
CA LEU A 48 16.22 9.13 13.61
C LEU A 48 17.08 9.84 12.54
N LEU A 49 16.68 9.69 11.28
CA LEU A 49 17.26 10.38 10.15
C LEU A 49 17.25 11.91 10.33
N ALA A 50 16.10 12.45 10.70
CA ALA A 50 15.92 13.88 10.85
C ALA A 50 16.77 14.47 11.98
N THR A 51 17.00 13.71 13.03
CA THR A 51 17.87 14.11 14.14
C THR A 51 19.34 14.08 13.70
N GLU A 52 19.78 13.00 13.04
CA GLU A 52 21.18 12.84 12.60
C GLU A 52 21.56 13.84 11.52
N MET A 53 20.66 14.11 10.56
CA MET A 53 20.92 15.01 9.43
C MET A 53 20.50 16.47 9.67
N GLY A 54 20.04 16.83 10.88
CA GLY A 54 19.56 18.18 11.19
C GLY A 54 18.33 18.62 10.38
N ALA A 55 17.50 17.69 9.96
CA ALA A 55 16.49 17.86 8.92
C ALA A 55 15.03 17.79 9.43
N ARG A 56 14.78 18.15 10.67
CA ARG A 56 13.44 18.11 11.29
C ARG A 56 12.37 18.86 10.49
N ASN A 57 12.75 19.87 9.73
CA ASN A 57 11.83 20.67 8.90
C ASN A 57 11.51 20.02 7.55
N THR A 58 12.06 18.84 7.24
CA THR A 58 11.95 18.17 5.92
C THR A 58 11.10 16.90 5.93
N TYR A 59 10.40 16.60 7.02
CA TYR A 59 9.51 15.43 7.10
C TYR A 59 8.52 15.33 5.92
N GLY A 60 7.86 16.45 5.60
CA GLY A 60 6.94 16.52 4.47
C GLY A 60 7.62 16.24 3.14
N LEU A 61 8.83 16.78 2.93
CA LEU A 61 9.61 16.54 1.70
C LEU A 61 9.98 15.07 1.55
N VAL A 62 10.48 14.44 2.62
CA VAL A 62 10.88 13.03 2.61
C VAL A 62 9.68 12.12 2.32
N THR A 63 8.55 12.38 2.99
CA THR A 63 7.32 11.62 2.76
C THR A 63 6.80 11.82 1.33
N ALA A 64 6.78 13.06 0.83
CA ALA A 64 6.35 13.37 -0.53
C ALA A 64 7.28 12.72 -1.58
N ALA A 65 8.59 12.67 -1.31
CA ALA A 65 9.57 12.07 -2.21
C ALA A 65 9.32 10.59 -2.50
N ALA A 66 8.75 9.85 -1.54
CA ALA A 66 8.34 8.46 -1.75
C ALA A 66 6.96 8.36 -2.42
N GLN A 67 6.00 9.14 -1.96
CA GLN A 67 4.59 9.00 -2.34
C GLN A 67 4.28 9.58 -3.73
N VAL A 68 4.80 10.76 -4.06
CA VAL A 68 4.52 11.42 -5.36
C VAL A 68 4.96 10.55 -6.55
N PRO A 69 6.21 10.02 -6.58
CA PRO A 69 6.62 9.11 -7.64
C PRO A 69 5.83 7.79 -7.67
N ALA A 70 5.40 7.28 -6.52
CA ALA A 70 4.58 6.07 -6.47
C ALA A 70 3.20 6.31 -7.10
N PHE A 71 2.55 7.43 -6.82
CA PHE A 71 1.29 7.80 -7.44
C PHE A 71 1.43 8.07 -8.95
N LEU A 72 2.60 8.56 -9.40
CA LEU A 72 2.90 8.70 -10.82
C LEU A 72 2.94 7.35 -11.52
N THR A 73 3.64 6.36 -10.94
CA THR A 73 3.91 5.08 -11.61
C THR A 73 2.82 4.03 -11.38
N MET A 74 1.97 4.18 -10.37
CA MET A 74 0.89 3.23 -10.05
C MET A 74 -0.09 3.03 -11.24
N PRO A 75 -0.63 4.06 -11.90
CA PRO A 75 -1.47 3.86 -13.09
C PRO A 75 -0.68 3.29 -14.28
N LEU A 76 0.62 3.54 -14.33
CA LEU A 76 1.48 3.09 -15.44
C LEU A 76 1.85 1.61 -15.33
N GLY A 77 1.90 1.05 -14.12
CA GLY A 77 2.33 -0.34 -13.88
C GLY A 77 1.47 -1.37 -14.61
N GLY A 78 0.15 -1.14 -14.70
CA GLY A 78 -0.76 -1.97 -15.49
C GLY A 78 -0.45 -1.90 -16.99
N ALA A 79 -0.29 -0.69 -17.54
CA ALA A 79 0.05 -0.48 -18.93
C ALA A 79 1.46 -0.99 -19.30
N MET A 80 2.38 -1.00 -18.34
CA MET A 80 3.71 -1.59 -18.54
C MET A 80 3.64 -3.12 -18.64
N LEU A 81 2.76 -3.76 -17.85
CA LEU A 81 2.56 -5.22 -17.89
C LEU A 81 2.05 -5.73 -19.25
N THR A 82 1.24 -4.96 -19.96
CA THR A 82 0.72 -5.34 -21.27
C THR A 82 1.76 -5.18 -22.40
N ARG A 83 2.81 -4.38 -22.17
CA ARG A 83 3.85 -4.07 -23.18
C ARG A 83 5.16 -4.78 -22.94
N TRP A 84 5.46 -5.15 -21.71
CA TRP A 84 6.72 -5.78 -21.33
C TRP A 84 6.45 -7.15 -20.72
N ARG A 85 7.41 -8.07 -20.89
CA ARG A 85 7.33 -9.38 -20.23
C ARG A 85 7.30 -9.21 -18.72
N PRO A 86 6.27 -9.76 -18.02
CA PRO A 86 6.07 -9.53 -16.57
C PRO A 86 7.33 -9.79 -15.73
N ALA A 87 8.03 -10.90 -15.98
CA ALA A 87 9.25 -11.26 -15.25
C ALA A 87 10.37 -10.20 -15.39
N ARG A 88 10.59 -9.68 -16.62
CA ARG A 88 11.61 -8.64 -16.86
C ARG A 88 11.22 -7.32 -16.21
N LEU A 89 9.96 -6.91 -16.35
CA LEU A 89 9.45 -5.69 -15.75
C LEU A 89 9.63 -5.72 -14.23
N MET A 90 9.17 -6.79 -13.58
CA MET A 90 9.26 -6.92 -12.13
C MET A 90 10.70 -6.98 -11.64
N THR A 91 11.60 -7.62 -12.38
CA THR A 91 13.04 -7.63 -12.07
C THR A 91 13.63 -6.23 -12.16
N ALA A 92 13.37 -5.49 -13.24
CA ALA A 92 13.88 -4.13 -13.43
C ALA A 92 13.39 -3.18 -12.32
N LEU A 93 12.09 -3.25 -12.00
CA LEU A 93 11.51 -2.45 -10.92
C LEU A 93 12.06 -2.85 -9.54
N THR A 94 12.33 -4.13 -9.30
CA THR A 94 12.98 -4.58 -8.07
C THR A 94 14.40 -4.06 -7.96
N VAL A 95 15.17 -4.10 -9.04
CA VAL A 95 16.52 -3.50 -9.07
C VAL A 95 16.44 -2.02 -8.77
N LEU A 96 15.53 -1.28 -9.37
CA LEU A 96 15.33 0.14 -9.10
C LEU A 96 14.98 0.40 -7.62
N LEU A 97 14.13 -0.42 -7.01
CA LEU A 97 13.78 -0.34 -5.59
C LEU A 97 15.01 -0.57 -4.69
N VAL A 98 15.79 -1.62 -5.00
CA VAL A 98 17.02 -1.96 -4.27
C VAL A 98 18.05 -0.83 -4.39
N VAL A 99 18.26 -0.30 -5.59
CA VAL A 99 19.17 0.85 -5.81
C VAL A 99 18.70 2.04 -4.99
N GLY A 100 17.42 2.38 -5.00
CA GLY A 100 16.88 3.46 -4.19
C GLY A 100 17.09 3.25 -2.69
N ALA A 101 16.88 2.02 -2.19
CA ALA A 101 17.11 1.69 -0.78
C ALA A 101 18.59 1.81 -0.39
N VAL A 102 19.51 1.35 -1.25
CA VAL A 102 20.96 1.46 -1.03
C VAL A 102 21.40 2.93 -1.07
N VAL A 103 20.93 3.72 -2.05
CA VAL A 103 21.19 5.16 -2.12
C VAL A 103 20.69 5.86 -0.85
N GLY A 104 19.52 5.53 -0.35
CA GLY A 104 18.99 6.06 0.90
C GLY A 104 19.81 5.66 2.12
N ALA A 105 20.26 4.40 2.20
CA ALA A 105 21.07 3.91 3.31
C ALA A 105 22.48 4.54 3.33
N LEU A 106 23.06 4.81 2.16
CA LEU A 106 24.38 5.42 2.02
C LEU A 106 24.33 6.96 1.99
N ALA A 107 23.15 7.56 2.16
CA ALA A 107 22.98 9.01 2.05
C ALA A 107 23.82 9.79 3.09
N PRO A 108 24.69 10.70 2.63
CA PRO A 108 25.44 11.60 3.51
C PRO A 108 24.63 12.82 3.95
N ASN A 109 23.53 13.12 3.25
CA ASN A 109 22.65 14.26 3.50
C ASN A 109 21.23 13.97 3.05
N VAL A 110 20.28 14.81 3.46
CA VAL A 110 18.85 14.65 3.16
C VAL A 110 18.56 14.66 1.66
N GLY A 111 19.30 15.42 0.86
CA GLY A 111 19.07 15.47 -0.59
C GLY A 111 19.32 14.12 -1.27
N VAL A 112 20.40 13.43 -0.90
CA VAL A 112 20.68 12.07 -1.42
C VAL A 112 19.68 11.05 -0.88
N TYR A 113 19.24 11.20 0.37
CA TYR A 113 18.18 10.36 0.92
C TYR A 113 16.87 10.53 0.15
N VAL A 114 16.46 11.76 -0.13
CA VAL A 114 15.30 12.11 -0.95
C VAL A 114 15.39 11.48 -2.35
N LEU A 115 16.58 11.51 -2.98
CA LEU A 115 16.79 10.82 -4.25
C LEU A 115 16.54 9.31 -4.12
N GLY A 116 17.04 8.68 -3.06
CA GLY A 116 16.76 7.27 -2.75
C GLY A 116 15.25 6.99 -2.62
N GLU A 117 14.52 7.84 -1.91
CA GLU A 117 13.07 7.72 -1.74
C GLU A 117 12.30 7.92 -3.06
N ILE A 118 12.73 8.84 -3.93
CA ILE A 118 12.16 9.01 -5.28
C ILE A 118 12.31 7.73 -6.10
N LEU A 119 13.51 7.13 -6.13
CA LEU A 119 13.75 5.87 -6.85
C LEU A 119 12.90 4.73 -6.31
N ARG A 120 12.81 4.62 -4.98
CA ARG A 120 11.94 3.63 -4.31
C ARG A 120 10.48 3.83 -4.65
N GLY A 121 10.01 5.09 -4.61
CA GLY A 121 8.63 5.45 -4.95
C GLY A 121 8.26 5.09 -6.39
N LEU A 122 9.12 5.45 -7.36
CA LEU A 122 8.92 5.07 -8.76
C LEU A 122 8.78 3.55 -8.95
N ALA A 123 9.63 2.78 -8.26
CA ALA A 123 9.56 1.33 -8.32
C ALA A 123 8.31 0.79 -7.61
N ALA A 124 8.01 1.27 -6.41
CA ALA A 124 6.95 0.76 -5.55
C ALA A 124 5.55 0.92 -6.17
N GLY A 125 5.26 2.08 -6.75
CA GLY A 125 3.97 2.33 -7.41
C GLY A 125 3.71 1.37 -8.57
N ALA A 126 4.67 1.22 -9.47
CA ALA A 126 4.55 0.30 -10.59
C ALA A 126 4.54 -1.18 -10.13
N LEU A 127 5.35 -1.55 -9.13
CA LEU A 127 5.36 -2.89 -8.55
C LEU A 127 4.03 -3.26 -7.89
N ALA A 128 3.36 -2.35 -7.22
CA ALA A 128 2.08 -2.61 -6.57
C ALA A 128 1.03 -3.09 -7.60
N THR A 129 0.86 -2.35 -8.69
CA THR A 129 -0.10 -2.70 -9.74
C THR A 129 0.38 -3.90 -10.56
N ALA A 130 1.67 -4.01 -10.86
CA ALA A 130 2.24 -5.16 -11.57
C ALA A 130 2.10 -6.46 -10.76
N THR A 131 2.33 -6.44 -9.44
CA THR A 131 2.15 -7.60 -8.57
C THR A 131 0.70 -8.08 -8.56
N MET A 132 -0.25 -7.14 -8.47
CA MET A 132 -1.68 -7.44 -8.53
C MET A 132 -2.06 -8.06 -9.89
N GLY A 133 -1.57 -7.47 -10.99
CA GLY A 133 -1.80 -8.01 -12.33
C GLY A 133 -1.26 -9.43 -12.52
N VAL A 134 -0.05 -9.68 -12.07
CA VAL A 134 0.56 -11.03 -12.09
C VAL A 134 -0.18 -12.02 -11.19
N MET A 135 -0.64 -11.60 -10.02
CA MET A 135 -1.44 -12.44 -9.14
C MET A 135 -2.78 -12.83 -9.77
N VAL A 136 -3.44 -11.88 -10.44
CA VAL A 136 -4.73 -12.13 -11.10
C VAL A 136 -4.58 -13.06 -12.30
N ALA A 137 -3.53 -12.89 -13.11
CA ALA A 137 -3.30 -13.66 -14.31
C ALA A 137 -2.55 -15.00 -14.07
N GLY A 138 -1.65 -15.02 -13.08
CA GLY A 138 -0.77 -16.16 -12.83
C GLY A 138 -1.30 -17.19 -11.84
N LEU A 139 -2.33 -16.87 -11.06
CA LEU A 139 -2.88 -17.78 -10.06
C LEU A 139 -4.26 -18.32 -10.46
N PRO A 140 -4.51 -19.64 -10.27
CA PRO A 140 -5.86 -20.20 -10.34
C PRO A 140 -6.81 -19.52 -9.35
N ASP A 141 -8.10 -19.51 -9.63
CA ASP A 141 -9.14 -18.80 -8.86
C ASP A 141 -9.12 -19.10 -7.35
N ALA A 142 -8.87 -20.35 -6.98
CA ALA A 142 -8.81 -20.75 -5.57
C ALA A 142 -7.61 -20.12 -4.86
N TRP A 143 -6.43 -20.16 -5.50
CA TRP A 143 -5.21 -19.55 -4.98
C TRP A 143 -5.29 -18.02 -4.95
N ARG A 144 -5.87 -17.41 -5.97
CA ARG A 144 -6.09 -15.97 -6.03
C ARG A 144 -6.95 -15.47 -4.86
N ARG A 145 -8.08 -16.15 -4.60
CA ARG A 145 -8.93 -15.83 -3.43
C ARG A 145 -8.19 -16.00 -2.11
N LEU A 146 -7.42 -17.06 -1.98
CA LEU A 146 -6.61 -17.31 -0.78
C LEU A 146 -5.55 -16.22 -0.58
N CYS A 147 -4.82 -15.84 -1.63
CA CYS A 147 -3.81 -14.78 -1.58
C CYS A 147 -4.40 -13.42 -1.23
N LEU A 148 -5.58 -13.06 -1.77
CA LEU A 148 -6.27 -11.83 -1.43
C LEU A 148 -6.69 -11.80 0.05
N ALA A 149 -7.20 -12.91 0.57
CA ALA A 149 -7.57 -13.02 1.97
C ALA A 149 -6.35 -13.01 2.90
N ALA A 150 -5.32 -13.80 2.57
CA ALA A 150 -4.09 -13.87 3.34
C ALA A 150 -3.26 -12.57 3.25
N GLY A 151 -3.30 -11.87 2.11
CA GLY A 151 -2.66 -10.56 1.93
C GLY A 151 -3.12 -9.56 2.98
N SER A 152 -4.42 -9.51 3.28
CA SER A 152 -4.93 -8.67 4.38
C SER A 152 -4.31 -9.06 5.73
N GLY A 153 -4.10 -10.36 5.98
CA GLY A 153 -3.41 -10.85 7.18
C GLY A 153 -1.93 -10.44 7.21
N MET A 154 -1.26 -10.36 6.05
CA MET A 154 0.14 -9.92 5.98
C MET A 154 0.32 -8.47 6.43
N TRP A 155 -0.66 -7.61 6.19
CA TRP A 155 -0.63 -6.24 6.71
C TRP A 155 -0.72 -6.17 8.22
N VAL A 156 -1.46 -7.08 8.90
CA VAL A 156 -1.44 -7.21 10.37
C VAL A 156 -0.04 -7.56 10.85
N VAL A 157 0.52 -8.61 10.24
CA VAL A 157 1.87 -9.07 10.59
C VAL A 157 2.88 -7.95 10.35
N ALA A 158 2.74 -7.20 9.26
CA ALA A 158 3.58 -6.05 8.93
C ALA A 158 3.46 -4.92 9.98
N ALA A 159 2.25 -4.63 10.45
CA ALA A 159 2.02 -3.61 11.47
C ALA A 159 2.67 -3.96 12.81
N LEU A 160 2.77 -5.25 13.14
CA LEU A 160 3.45 -5.72 14.34
C LEU A 160 4.96 -5.87 14.14
N ALA A 161 5.35 -6.54 13.06
CA ALA A 161 6.74 -6.86 12.78
C ALA A 161 7.56 -5.65 12.28
N GLY A 162 6.94 -4.71 11.56
CA GLY A 162 7.60 -3.55 10.98
C GLY A 162 8.28 -2.65 12.01
N PRO A 163 7.57 -2.13 13.00
CA PRO A 163 8.16 -1.32 14.08
C PRO A 163 9.19 -2.08 14.90
N VAL A 164 8.93 -3.37 15.22
CA VAL A 164 9.87 -4.21 15.97
C VAL A 164 11.16 -4.41 15.18
N TYR A 165 11.05 -4.74 13.89
CA TYR A 165 12.22 -4.85 13.01
C TYR A 165 12.96 -3.50 12.91
N ALA A 166 12.25 -2.41 12.60
CA ALA A 166 12.86 -1.10 12.40
C ALA A 166 13.57 -0.60 13.65
N SER A 167 12.94 -0.70 14.82
CA SER A 167 13.53 -0.27 16.09
C SER A 167 14.68 -1.17 16.52
N GLY A 168 14.52 -2.50 16.42
CA GLY A 168 15.55 -3.47 16.82
C GLY A 168 16.81 -3.35 15.97
N VAL A 169 16.66 -3.30 14.63
CA VAL A 169 17.81 -3.13 13.74
C VAL A 169 18.44 -1.75 13.90
N SER A 170 17.64 -0.69 14.04
CA SER A 170 18.15 0.67 14.23
C SER A 170 18.91 0.82 15.55
N ALA A 171 18.47 0.17 16.62
CA ALA A 171 19.15 0.18 17.92
C ALA A 171 20.48 -0.57 17.91
N SER A 172 20.55 -1.70 17.15
CA SER A 172 21.72 -2.58 17.12
C SER A 172 22.79 -2.12 16.11
N TRP A 173 22.37 -1.71 14.91
CA TRP A 173 23.27 -1.47 13.77
C TRP A 173 23.07 -0.09 13.13
N GLY A 174 22.12 0.70 13.63
CA GLY A 174 21.76 2.01 13.08
C GLY A 174 20.66 1.95 12.04
N TRP A 175 19.96 3.09 11.87
CA TRP A 175 18.81 3.20 10.99
C TRP A 175 19.11 2.91 9.50
N ARG A 176 20.34 3.13 9.06
CA ARG A 176 20.77 2.82 7.68
C ARG A 176 20.63 1.32 7.38
N TRP A 177 20.99 0.47 8.33
CA TRP A 177 20.83 -0.98 8.17
C TRP A 177 19.36 -1.41 8.13
N ALA A 178 18.48 -0.70 8.84
CA ALA A 178 17.04 -1.00 8.76
C ALA A 178 16.49 -0.86 7.33
N LEU A 179 17.04 0.07 6.52
CA LEU A 179 16.64 0.27 5.13
C LEU A 179 17.10 -0.84 4.17
N VAL A 180 18.10 -1.64 4.51
CA VAL A 180 18.70 -2.62 3.58
C VAL A 180 18.68 -4.05 4.07
N ALA A 181 18.61 -4.32 5.38
CA ALA A 181 18.72 -5.66 5.92
C ALA A 181 17.56 -6.60 5.52
N TYR A 182 16.40 -6.08 5.13
CA TYR A 182 15.28 -6.87 4.59
C TYR A 182 15.42 -7.20 3.10
N LEU A 183 16.31 -6.50 2.36
CA LEU A 183 16.46 -6.62 0.91
C LEU A 183 16.80 -8.05 0.43
N PRO A 184 17.67 -8.83 1.11
CA PRO A 184 17.94 -10.21 0.68
C PRO A 184 16.66 -11.06 0.62
N VAL A 185 15.77 -10.93 1.59
CA VAL A 185 14.50 -11.65 1.62
C VAL A 185 13.58 -11.16 0.50
N LEU A 186 13.53 -9.85 0.27
CA LEU A 186 12.77 -9.27 -0.84
C LEU A 186 13.28 -9.76 -2.20
N ILE A 187 14.59 -9.74 -2.42
CA ILE A 187 15.21 -10.19 -3.67
C ILE A 187 14.90 -11.69 -3.89
N ALA A 188 15.04 -12.52 -2.86
CA ALA A 188 14.73 -13.94 -2.95
C ALA A 188 13.25 -14.18 -3.31
N ALA A 189 12.32 -13.52 -2.63
CA ALA A 189 10.89 -13.62 -2.93
C ALA A 189 10.57 -13.16 -4.36
N ARG A 190 11.16 -12.06 -4.80
CA ARG A 190 11.00 -11.54 -6.18
C ARG A 190 11.63 -12.47 -7.23
N ALA A 191 12.78 -13.07 -6.93
CA ALA A 191 13.41 -14.06 -7.81
C ALA A 191 12.52 -15.30 -7.97
N VAL A 192 11.98 -15.84 -6.87
CA VAL A 192 11.01 -16.94 -6.94
C VAL A 192 9.81 -16.52 -7.78
N MET A 193 9.23 -15.35 -7.53
CA MET A 193 8.11 -14.85 -8.31
C MET A 193 8.44 -14.75 -9.79
N ALA A 194 9.60 -14.18 -10.16
CA ALA A 194 10.04 -14.04 -11.56
C ALA A 194 10.22 -15.40 -12.28
N THR A 195 10.70 -16.42 -11.57
CA THR A 195 10.83 -17.78 -12.15
C THR A 195 9.47 -18.41 -12.43
N GLN A 196 8.48 -18.20 -11.53
CA GLN A 196 7.14 -18.78 -11.67
C GLN A 196 6.32 -18.12 -12.80
N ILE A 197 6.59 -16.84 -13.09
CA ILE A 197 5.86 -16.07 -14.11
C ILE A 197 6.63 -15.93 -15.43
N ARG A 198 7.76 -16.65 -15.58
CA ARG A 198 8.63 -16.51 -16.77
C ARG A 198 7.90 -16.79 -18.07
N ASP A 199 7.01 -17.79 -18.05
CA ASP A 199 6.24 -18.24 -19.20
C ASP A 199 4.85 -17.58 -19.28
N LEU A 200 4.55 -16.67 -18.35
CA LEU A 200 3.29 -15.95 -18.33
C LEU A 200 3.32 -14.90 -19.44
N SER A 201 2.51 -15.11 -20.46
CA SER A 201 2.13 -14.07 -21.43
C SER A 201 0.77 -13.54 -20.99
N LEU A 202 0.67 -12.27 -20.71
CA LEU A 202 -0.62 -11.60 -20.60
C LEU A 202 -1.10 -11.39 -22.04
N ASP A 203 -2.35 -11.79 -22.33
CA ASP A 203 -2.90 -11.73 -23.69
C ASP A 203 -2.67 -10.34 -24.30
N GLU A 204 -1.84 -10.31 -25.32
CA GLU A 204 -1.41 -9.09 -26.00
C GLU A 204 -2.56 -8.40 -26.76
N GLU A 205 -3.67 -9.13 -27.03
CA GLU A 205 -4.77 -8.63 -27.85
C GLU A 205 -5.66 -7.62 -27.15
N THR A 206 -5.77 -7.64 -25.81
CA THR A 206 -6.74 -6.78 -25.10
C THR A 206 -6.17 -5.47 -24.58
N GLY A 207 -4.87 -5.26 -24.57
CA GLY A 207 -4.24 -4.12 -23.88
C GLY A 207 -3.28 -3.25 -24.72
N ARG A 208 -2.91 -3.69 -25.93
CA ARG A 208 -1.94 -2.94 -26.75
C ARG A 208 -2.47 -1.63 -27.32
N ASP A 209 -3.77 -1.55 -27.55
CA ASP A 209 -4.40 -0.34 -28.13
C ASP A 209 -4.81 0.70 -27.08
N GLU A 210 -4.78 0.35 -25.78
CA GLU A 210 -5.06 1.34 -24.75
C GLU A 210 -3.88 2.31 -24.59
N ALA A 211 -4.13 3.60 -24.81
CA ALA A 211 -3.15 4.63 -24.60
C ALA A 211 -2.68 4.64 -23.15
N VAL A 212 -1.35 4.66 -22.93
CA VAL A 212 -0.79 4.76 -21.57
C VAL A 212 -1.31 6.04 -20.91
N PRO A 213 -1.88 5.98 -19.70
CA PRO A 213 -2.51 7.13 -19.06
C PRO A 213 -1.48 8.11 -18.45
N TRP A 214 -0.53 8.61 -19.27
CA TRP A 214 0.52 9.51 -18.82
C TRP A 214 -0.02 10.81 -18.22
N LEU A 215 -0.98 11.43 -18.89
CA LEU A 215 -1.54 12.69 -18.45
C LEU A 215 -2.33 12.56 -17.15
N PRO A 216 -3.22 11.56 -16.98
CA PRO A 216 -3.81 11.26 -15.68
C PRO A 216 -2.77 10.95 -14.59
N ALA A 217 -1.73 10.18 -14.90
CA ALA A 217 -0.68 9.83 -13.94
C ALA A 217 0.09 11.08 -13.47
N LEU A 218 0.48 11.95 -14.40
CA LEU A 218 1.13 13.23 -14.08
C LEU A 218 0.21 14.16 -13.27
N ALA A 219 -1.07 14.24 -13.63
CA ALA A 219 -2.04 15.05 -12.89
C ALA A 219 -2.23 14.54 -11.46
N MET A 220 -2.27 13.21 -11.25
CA MET A 220 -2.33 12.61 -9.92
C MET A 220 -1.10 12.97 -9.10
N ALA A 221 0.09 12.76 -9.65
CA ALA A 221 1.34 13.09 -8.98
C ALA A 221 1.46 14.58 -8.66
N ALA A 222 1.12 15.46 -9.62
CA ALA A 222 1.14 16.91 -9.43
C ALA A 222 0.12 17.36 -8.37
N GLY A 223 -1.08 16.77 -8.36
CA GLY A 223 -2.11 17.06 -7.37
C GLY A 223 -1.66 16.69 -5.95
N VAL A 224 -1.10 15.49 -5.78
CA VAL A 224 -0.56 15.04 -4.48
C VAL A 224 0.64 15.90 -4.05
N ALA A 225 1.55 16.20 -4.98
CA ALA A 225 2.70 17.06 -4.71
C ALA A 225 2.28 18.47 -4.28
N LEU A 226 1.30 19.05 -4.96
CA LEU A 226 0.78 20.38 -4.64
C LEU A 226 0.15 20.43 -3.24
N ILE A 227 -0.68 19.44 -2.89
CA ILE A 227 -1.28 19.34 -1.56
C ILE A 227 -0.20 19.17 -0.50
N GLY A 228 0.81 18.32 -0.73
CA GLY A 228 1.87 18.03 0.24
C GLY A 228 2.92 19.15 0.40
N ALA A 229 3.10 19.99 -0.62
CA ALA A 229 4.09 21.07 -0.58
C ALA A 229 3.62 22.33 0.15
N LEU A 230 2.31 22.51 0.29
CA LEU A 230 1.73 23.72 0.86
C LEU A 230 1.59 23.60 2.38
N ARG A 231 2.03 24.65 3.09
CA ARG A 231 1.83 24.79 4.53
C ARG A 231 0.55 25.58 4.82
N ALA A 232 -0.15 25.24 5.90
CA ALA A 232 -1.38 25.91 6.31
C ALA A 232 -1.22 27.42 6.54
N SER A 233 -0.01 27.89 6.84
CA SER A 233 0.32 29.31 6.99
C SER A 233 0.48 30.06 5.66
N ASN A 234 0.53 29.34 4.53
CA ASN A 234 0.67 29.97 3.21
C ASN A 234 -0.71 30.47 2.74
N PRO A 235 -0.85 31.72 2.27
CA PRO A 235 -2.12 32.24 1.75
C PRO A 235 -2.65 31.45 0.54
N TRP A 236 -1.77 30.76 -0.19
CA TRP A 236 -2.13 29.89 -1.32
C TRP A 236 -2.52 28.46 -0.89
N PHE A 237 -2.58 28.17 0.42
CA PHE A 237 -2.89 26.83 0.93
C PHE A 237 -4.25 26.33 0.41
N TRP A 238 -5.33 27.06 0.67
CA TRP A 238 -6.67 26.62 0.28
C TRP A 238 -6.86 26.55 -1.25
N PRO A 239 -6.45 27.55 -2.05
CA PRO A 239 -6.45 27.44 -3.49
C PRO A 239 -5.65 26.24 -4.01
N GLY A 240 -4.47 26.01 -3.46
CA GLY A 240 -3.62 24.90 -3.86
C GLY A 240 -4.20 23.54 -3.49
N VAL A 241 -4.80 23.41 -2.31
CA VAL A 241 -5.52 22.18 -1.92
C VAL A 241 -6.71 21.93 -2.85
N ALA A 242 -7.46 22.96 -3.21
CA ALA A 242 -8.58 22.85 -4.15
C ALA A 242 -8.12 22.40 -5.55
N ILE A 243 -7.07 23.02 -6.08
CA ILE A 243 -6.49 22.66 -7.38
C ILE A 243 -5.92 21.24 -7.33
N GLY A 244 -5.14 20.90 -6.29
CA GLY A 244 -4.56 19.58 -6.13
C GLY A 244 -5.63 18.49 -6.04
N THR A 245 -6.69 18.73 -5.26
CA THR A 245 -7.84 17.81 -5.16
C THR A 245 -8.55 17.67 -6.51
N ALA A 246 -8.75 18.76 -7.23
CA ALA A 246 -9.37 18.72 -8.55
C ALA A 246 -8.54 17.89 -9.56
N LEU A 247 -7.20 18.04 -9.54
CA LEU A 247 -6.29 17.24 -10.36
C LEU A 247 -6.37 15.75 -10.02
N VAL A 248 -6.37 15.39 -8.73
CA VAL A 248 -6.51 14.00 -8.28
C VAL A 248 -7.85 13.41 -8.70
N LEU A 249 -8.96 14.12 -8.46
CA LEU A 249 -10.31 13.67 -8.87
C LEU A 249 -10.44 13.55 -10.38
N TRP A 250 -9.90 14.49 -11.13
CA TRP A 250 -9.86 14.40 -12.59
C TRP A 250 -9.07 13.18 -13.04
N SER A 251 -7.89 12.94 -12.49
CA SER A 251 -7.09 11.74 -12.77
C SER A 251 -7.87 10.46 -12.46
N CYS A 252 -8.47 10.36 -11.27
CA CYS A 252 -9.31 9.24 -10.89
C CYS A 252 -10.46 9.01 -11.88
N SER A 253 -11.08 10.09 -12.40
CA SER A 253 -12.16 9.99 -13.38
C SER A 253 -11.71 9.40 -14.73
N ARG A 254 -10.41 9.48 -15.03
CA ARG A 254 -9.82 8.97 -16.28
C ARG A 254 -9.24 7.56 -16.14
N VAL A 255 -8.76 7.22 -14.94
CA VAL A 255 -8.13 5.92 -14.63
C VAL A 255 -9.18 4.88 -14.20
N LEU A 256 -10.18 5.31 -13.43
CA LEU A 256 -11.25 4.42 -12.96
C LEU A 256 -12.31 4.18 -14.06
N PRO A 257 -13.02 3.04 -14.03
CA PRO A 257 -14.11 2.76 -14.95
C PRO A 257 -15.13 3.91 -14.98
N ALA A 258 -15.58 4.27 -16.17
CA ALA A 258 -16.52 5.38 -16.36
C ALA A 258 -17.76 5.24 -15.48
N GLY A 259 -18.12 6.30 -14.74
CA GLY A 259 -19.26 6.31 -13.82
C GLY A 259 -18.93 5.88 -12.39
N THR A 260 -17.69 5.48 -12.07
CA THR A 260 -17.29 5.12 -10.69
C THR A 260 -17.52 6.29 -9.74
N LEU A 261 -16.99 7.46 -10.03
CA LEU A 261 -17.15 8.65 -9.18
C LEU A 261 -18.61 9.16 -9.09
N ARG A 262 -19.46 8.74 -10.03
CA ARG A 262 -20.91 9.04 -10.02
C ARG A 262 -21.74 8.01 -9.28
N LEU A 263 -21.12 7.05 -8.61
CA LEU A 263 -21.76 5.98 -7.83
C LEU A 263 -22.80 5.17 -8.65
N VAL A 264 -22.53 4.96 -9.93
CA VAL A 264 -23.42 4.15 -10.77
C VAL A 264 -23.60 2.77 -10.15
N PRO A 265 -24.83 2.28 -9.97
CA PRO A 265 -25.11 1.02 -9.29
C PRO A 265 -24.32 -0.18 -9.83
N GLY A 266 -24.02 -1.14 -8.96
CA GLY A 266 -23.29 -2.36 -9.27
C GLY A 266 -21.80 -2.29 -8.92
N ARG A 267 -20.93 -2.95 -9.69
CA ARG A 267 -19.48 -3.05 -9.42
C ARG A 267 -18.81 -1.68 -9.27
N ARG A 268 -19.26 -0.66 -9.98
CA ARG A 268 -18.73 0.69 -9.95
C ARG A 268 -18.98 1.39 -8.61
N ALA A 269 -20.18 1.24 -8.05
CA ALA A 269 -20.50 1.74 -6.72
C ALA A 269 -19.62 1.05 -5.64
N GLY A 270 -19.34 -0.24 -5.80
CA GLY A 270 -18.42 -0.97 -4.91
C GLY A 270 -17.00 -0.38 -4.94
N ILE A 271 -16.45 -0.09 -6.12
CA ILE A 271 -15.14 0.54 -6.28
C ILE A 271 -15.13 1.94 -5.64
N ALA A 272 -16.16 2.74 -5.88
CA ALA A 272 -16.27 4.06 -5.28
C ALA A 272 -16.40 4.02 -3.76
N THR A 273 -17.19 3.09 -3.22
CA THR A 273 -17.30 2.87 -1.78
C THR A 273 -15.95 2.51 -1.16
N LEU A 274 -15.20 1.60 -1.80
CA LEU A 274 -13.86 1.23 -1.36
C LEU A 274 -12.92 2.43 -1.38
N LEU A 275 -12.94 3.25 -2.43
CA LEU A 275 -12.13 4.47 -2.55
C LEU A 275 -12.39 5.42 -1.37
N TRP A 276 -13.66 5.69 -1.06
CA TRP A 276 -14.02 6.59 0.03
C TRP A 276 -13.67 6.00 1.41
N VAL A 277 -13.94 4.71 1.64
CA VAL A 277 -13.56 4.03 2.88
C VAL A 277 -12.05 4.10 3.09
N CYS A 278 -11.25 3.78 2.08
CA CYS A 278 -9.80 3.88 2.16
C CYS A 278 -9.34 5.32 2.39
N ALA A 279 -9.92 6.31 1.70
CA ALA A 279 -9.57 7.71 1.88
C ALA A 279 -9.79 8.18 3.33
N PHE A 280 -10.96 7.87 3.90
CA PHE A 280 -11.27 8.22 5.29
C PHE A 280 -10.38 7.47 6.29
N PHE A 281 -10.24 6.15 6.12
CA PHE A 281 -9.42 5.35 7.02
C PHE A 281 -7.96 5.82 7.04
N LEU A 282 -7.34 5.91 5.87
CA LEU A 282 -5.94 6.32 5.77
C LEU A 282 -5.69 7.74 6.28
N THR A 283 -6.67 8.66 6.11
CA THR A 283 -6.57 10.01 6.65
C THR A 283 -6.58 9.99 8.18
N LEU A 284 -7.50 9.23 8.80
CA LEU A 284 -7.55 9.10 10.26
C LEU A 284 -6.31 8.40 10.80
N ASP A 285 -5.88 7.31 10.17
CA ASP A 285 -4.68 6.56 10.55
C ASP A 285 -3.42 7.44 10.51
N PHE A 286 -3.29 8.25 9.46
CA PHE A 286 -2.17 9.20 9.33
C PHE A 286 -2.19 10.28 10.43
N LEU A 287 -3.35 10.69 10.91
CA LEU A 287 -3.49 11.69 11.97
C LEU A 287 -3.22 11.12 13.38
N VAL A 288 -3.26 9.80 13.57
CA VAL A 288 -3.03 9.18 14.89
C VAL A 288 -1.67 9.53 15.46
N ALA A 289 -0.60 9.33 14.68
CA ALA A 289 0.77 9.55 15.18
C ALA A 289 1.06 11.01 15.55
N PRO A 290 0.77 12.03 14.70
CA PRO A 290 0.94 13.42 15.07
C PRO A 290 0.07 13.83 16.27
N SER A 291 -1.18 13.36 16.31
CA SER A 291 -2.08 13.69 17.42
C SER A 291 -1.61 13.09 18.73
N ALA A 292 -1.18 11.84 18.72
CA ALA A 292 -0.68 11.15 19.90
C ALA A 292 0.62 11.79 20.42
N HIS A 293 1.57 12.03 19.55
CA HIS A 293 2.89 12.56 19.94
C HIS A 293 2.87 14.07 20.22
N ASP A 294 2.40 14.87 19.24
CA ASP A 294 2.55 16.33 19.30
C ASP A 294 1.47 17.02 20.15
N VAL A 295 0.26 16.45 20.22
CA VAL A 295 -0.86 17.04 20.94
C VAL A 295 -1.06 16.42 22.33
N LEU A 296 -1.02 15.07 22.42
CA LEU A 296 -1.26 14.35 23.66
C LEU A 296 0.03 14.05 24.45
N GLY A 297 1.21 14.31 23.89
CA GLY A 297 2.51 14.08 24.55
C GLY A 297 2.80 12.61 24.83
N MET A 298 2.19 11.70 24.08
CA MET A 298 2.39 10.26 24.23
C MET A 298 3.82 9.84 23.89
N THR A 299 4.33 8.84 24.59
CA THR A 299 5.62 8.24 24.30
C THR A 299 5.58 7.53 22.93
N PRO A 300 6.76 7.32 22.26
CA PRO A 300 6.81 6.58 21.00
C PRO A 300 6.18 5.16 21.08
N THR A 301 6.34 4.51 22.24
CA THR A 301 5.74 3.19 22.48
C THR A 301 4.21 3.27 22.54
N GLN A 302 3.64 4.24 23.21
CA GLN A 302 2.18 4.46 23.29
C GLN A 302 1.61 4.82 21.90
N THR A 303 2.29 5.67 21.16
CA THR A 303 1.94 6.01 19.78
C THR A 303 1.97 4.76 18.88
N GLY A 304 2.98 3.91 19.05
CA GLY A 304 3.08 2.63 18.35
C GLY A 304 1.89 1.71 18.64
N TRP A 305 1.47 1.60 19.90
CA TRP A 305 0.28 0.82 20.28
C TRP A 305 -1.00 1.37 19.68
N ALA A 306 -1.17 2.69 19.62
CA ALA A 306 -2.33 3.32 18.99
C ALA A 306 -2.42 2.99 17.49
N LEU A 307 -1.31 3.09 16.76
CA LEU A 307 -1.22 2.71 15.35
C LEU A 307 -1.49 1.20 15.14
N THR A 308 -0.90 0.37 16.01
CA THR A 308 -1.13 -1.09 15.97
C THR A 308 -2.59 -1.43 16.18
N ALA A 309 -3.29 -0.77 17.08
CA ALA A 309 -4.72 -0.98 17.33
C ALA A 309 -5.56 -0.69 16.07
N GLY A 310 -5.24 0.38 15.33
CA GLY A 310 -5.86 0.70 14.04
C GLY A 310 -5.64 -0.40 13.00
N GLY A 311 -4.40 -0.82 12.81
CA GLY A 311 -4.02 -1.89 11.87
C GLY A 311 -4.66 -3.25 12.20
N VAL A 312 -4.65 -3.64 13.47
CA VAL A 312 -5.30 -4.88 13.94
C VAL A 312 -6.81 -4.80 13.75
N GLY A 313 -7.45 -3.67 14.12
CA GLY A 313 -8.87 -3.46 13.91
C GLY A 313 -9.29 -3.61 12.45
N TRP A 314 -8.57 -2.94 11.54
CA TRP A 314 -8.76 -3.09 10.10
C TRP A 314 -8.71 -4.56 9.66
N SER A 315 -7.73 -5.27 10.13
CA SER A 315 -7.44 -6.64 9.71
C SER A 315 -8.45 -7.65 10.24
N VAL A 316 -8.86 -7.51 11.50
CA VAL A 316 -9.92 -8.34 12.09
C VAL A 316 -11.23 -8.18 11.30
N VAL A 317 -11.59 -6.94 10.96
CA VAL A 317 -12.78 -6.66 10.16
C VAL A 317 -12.64 -7.23 8.74
N ALA A 318 -11.46 -7.09 8.10
CA ALA A 318 -11.21 -7.63 6.77
C ALA A 318 -11.35 -9.17 6.75
N ILE A 319 -10.76 -9.87 7.72
CA ILE A 319 -10.87 -11.32 7.88
C ILE A 319 -12.33 -11.73 8.14
N ALA A 320 -13.02 -11.06 9.04
CA ALA A 320 -14.43 -11.36 9.35
C ALA A 320 -15.35 -11.15 8.15
N CYS A 321 -15.12 -10.09 7.37
CA CYS A 321 -15.86 -9.83 6.13
C CYS A 321 -15.53 -10.84 5.03
N GLY A 322 -14.26 -11.24 4.92
CA GLY A 322 -13.83 -12.27 3.97
C GLY A 322 -14.41 -13.66 4.30
N ALA A 323 -14.45 -14.03 5.59
CA ALA A 323 -15.00 -15.29 6.06
C ALA A 323 -16.54 -15.37 5.85
N ARG A 324 -17.22 -14.24 5.86
CA ARG A 324 -18.68 -14.17 5.70
C ARG A 324 -19.05 -13.13 4.63
N PRO A 325 -18.81 -13.42 3.33
CA PRO A 325 -19.10 -12.46 2.26
C PRO A 325 -20.61 -12.13 2.23
N ALA A 326 -20.91 -10.85 2.01
CA ALA A 326 -22.29 -10.42 1.80
C ALA A 326 -22.76 -10.95 0.43
N ARG A 327 -23.77 -11.81 0.43
CA ARG A 327 -24.37 -12.39 -0.79
C ARG A 327 -25.57 -11.60 -1.30
N GLU A 328 -26.21 -10.85 -0.42
CA GLU A 328 -27.42 -10.08 -0.70
C GLU A 328 -27.14 -8.57 -0.64
N PRO A 329 -27.80 -7.74 -1.48
CA PRO A 329 -27.63 -6.29 -1.48
C PRO A 329 -27.91 -5.65 -0.10
N GLU A 330 -28.90 -6.19 0.64
CA GLU A 330 -29.23 -5.69 1.97
C GLU A 330 -28.14 -5.98 3.00
N ALA A 331 -27.53 -7.16 2.97
CA ALA A 331 -26.41 -7.51 3.83
C ALA A 331 -25.20 -6.61 3.54
N TYR A 332 -24.94 -6.29 2.26
CA TYR A 332 -23.92 -5.36 1.86
C TYR A 332 -24.19 -3.94 2.39
N ARG A 333 -25.41 -3.43 2.18
CA ARG A 333 -25.85 -2.12 2.65
C ARG A 333 -25.72 -2.01 4.18
N ARG A 334 -26.19 -3.02 4.92
CA ARG A 334 -26.08 -3.04 6.40
C ARG A 334 -24.62 -2.96 6.86
N ARG A 335 -23.72 -3.73 6.25
CA ARG A 335 -22.29 -3.69 6.61
C ARG A 335 -21.65 -2.35 6.30
N THR A 336 -21.95 -1.77 5.13
CA THR A 336 -21.43 -0.44 4.76
C THR A 336 -21.94 0.64 5.71
N THR A 337 -23.23 0.59 6.10
CA THR A 337 -23.80 1.53 7.08
C THR A 337 -23.14 1.37 8.45
N LEU A 338 -22.95 0.13 8.92
CA LEU A 338 -22.24 -0.14 10.18
C LEU A 338 -20.80 0.40 10.14
N ALA A 339 -20.08 0.17 9.05
CA ALA A 339 -18.73 0.70 8.87
C ALA A 339 -18.73 2.24 8.93
N ALA A 340 -19.66 2.90 8.24
CA ALA A 340 -19.78 4.36 8.29
C ALA A 340 -20.05 4.88 9.71
N VAL A 341 -20.92 4.22 10.48
CA VAL A 341 -21.18 4.56 11.88
C VAL A 341 -19.92 4.42 12.72
N PHE A 342 -19.19 3.31 12.61
CA PHE A 342 -17.92 3.13 13.33
C PHE A 342 -16.88 4.19 12.97
N PHE A 343 -16.78 4.59 11.69
CA PHE A 343 -15.89 5.68 11.27
C PHE A 343 -16.27 7.01 11.91
N VAL A 344 -17.56 7.36 11.89
CA VAL A 344 -18.03 8.61 12.50
C VAL A 344 -17.77 8.61 14.01
N VAL A 345 -18.08 7.51 14.69
CA VAL A 345 -17.82 7.37 16.14
C VAL A 345 -16.32 7.46 16.42
N GLY A 346 -15.47 6.75 15.68
CA GLY A 346 -14.02 6.80 15.85
C GLY A 346 -13.44 8.18 15.62
N ALA A 347 -13.85 8.87 14.53
CA ALA A 347 -13.44 10.24 14.25
C ALA A 347 -13.89 11.22 15.34
N THR A 348 -15.13 11.08 15.84
CA THR A 348 -15.67 11.92 16.92
C THR A 348 -14.88 11.70 18.20
N LEU A 349 -14.60 10.46 18.58
CA LEU A 349 -13.79 10.16 19.77
C LEU A 349 -12.38 10.72 19.65
N MET A 350 -11.75 10.62 18.47
CA MET A 350 -10.45 11.21 18.21
C MET A 350 -10.47 12.74 18.38
N VAL A 351 -11.48 13.41 17.82
CA VAL A 351 -11.66 14.87 17.97
C VAL A 351 -11.87 15.25 19.46
N ILE A 352 -12.73 14.54 20.18
CA ILE A 352 -12.98 14.79 21.61
C ILE A 352 -11.68 14.60 22.40
N THR A 353 -10.90 13.55 22.14
CA THR A 353 -9.63 13.27 22.82
C THR A 353 -8.61 14.37 22.57
N VAL A 354 -8.48 14.82 21.30
CA VAL A 354 -7.54 15.87 20.92
C VAL A 354 -7.94 17.24 21.49
N LEU A 355 -9.23 17.58 21.44
CA LEU A 355 -9.73 18.88 21.94
C LEU A 355 -9.85 18.90 23.46
N GLY A 356 -10.22 17.78 24.08
CA GLY A 356 -10.39 17.66 25.52
C GLY A 356 -9.07 17.70 26.30
N ARG A 357 -7.92 17.46 25.62
CA ARG A 357 -6.58 17.43 26.22
C ARG A 357 -6.62 16.81 27.63
N PRO A 358 -6.96 15.52 27.77
CA PRO A 358 -6.96 14.91 29.07
C PRO A 358 -5.55 15.04 29.67
N HIS A 359 -5.43 15.79 30.78
CA HIS A 359 -4.20 15.86 31.56
C HIS A 359 -4.09 14.54 32.34
N TRP A 360 -3.41 13.57 31.75
CA TRP A 360 -3.05 12.29 32.40
C TRP A 360 -1.72 12.44 33.14
#